data_f0d58eb09bf51dea28540b341c4cc9ec
#
_entry.id   f0d58eb09bf51dea28540b341c4cc9ec
#
_cell.length_a   1.000
_cell.length_b   1.000
_cell.length_c   1.000
_cell.angle_alpha   90.00
_cell.angle_beta   90.00
_cell.angle_gamma   90.00
#
_symmetry.space_group_name_H-M   'P 1'
#
loop_
_entity.id
_entity.type
_entity.pdbx_description
1 polymer ?
#
loop_
_entity_poly.entity_id
_entity_poly.type
_entity_poly.pdbx_seq_one_letter_code
_entity_poly.pdbx_strand_id
1 'polypeptide(L)'
;MNRLTTAAALALVATPALAHHPLAGAPMETFAHGLLSGVGHPLLGFDHLFFVLAVGVAALFTGRALTAPLAFLAAMAAGVALSGGAAFGFVEPMIAVSLLILGGLVAWGRALSLPVALAAFAGLGVFHGLAFGGSLAGVEGAASGAVLIGYLIGLAAIQWAIAVGFGMVVSRIWGASSAGAAPARLSGAMVAGVGAFLCLEVAEGAAFAALGIG
;
A
#
# COMPACT_ATOMS: atom_id res chain seq x y z
N MET A 1 26.25 9.67 -27.79
CA MET A 1 25.51 8.53 -27.24
C MET A 1 24.06 8.67 -27.64
N ASN A 2 23.49 7.69 -28.29
CA ASN A 2 22.12 7.74 -28.81
C ASN A 2 21.14 7.62 -27.62
N ARG A 3 20.04 8.39 -27.62
CA ARG A 3 19.04 8.38 -26.51
C ARG A 3 18.53 6.98 -26.18
N LEU A 4 18.48 6.09 -27.18
CA LEU A 4 18.15 4.68 -27.02
C LEU A 4 19.19 3.88 -26.23
N THR A 5 20.48 4.15 -26.44
CA THR A 5 21.55 3.48 -25.67
C THR A 5 21.60 3.96 -24.22
N THR A 6 21.25 5.21 -23.97
CA THR A 6 21.15 5.76 -22.60
C THR A 6 19.93 5.18 -21.87
N ALA A 7 18.79 5.04 -22.55
CA ALA A 7 17.58 4.43 -21.97
C ALA A 7 17.79 2.93 -21.69
N ALA A 8 18.43 2.20 -22.61
CA ALA A 8 18.77 0.79 -22.41
C ALA A 8 19.81 0.59 -21.28
N ALA A 9 20.79 1.49 -21.16
CA ALA A 9 21.76 1.47 -20.06
C ALA A 9 21.09 1.78 -18.69
N LEU A 10 20.12 2.68 -18.66
CA LEU A 10 19.34 2.98 -17.44
C LEU A 10 18.40 1.83 -17.07
N ALA A 11 17.83 1.11 -18.05
CA ALA A 11 17.01 -0.08 -17.81
C ALA A 11 17.85 -1.26 -17.29
N LEU A 12 19.11 -1.39 -17.68
CA LEU A 12 20.04 -2.42 -17.19
C LEU A 12 20.59 -2.14 -15.79
N VAL A 13 20.43 -0.91 -15.28
CA VAL A 13 20.82 -0.53 -13.91
C VAL A 13 19.62 -0.64 -12.95
N ALA A 14 18.43 -1.01 -13.43
CA ALA A 14 17.34 -1.43 -12.57
C ALA A 14 17.74 -2.74 -11.88
N THR A 15 18.56 -2.61 -10.83
CA THR A 15 18.74 -3.71 -9.87
C THR A 15 17.36 -4.09 -9.34
N PRO A 16 17.04 -5.40 -9.23
CA PRO A 16 15.83 -5.81 -8.55
C PRO A 16 15.79 -5.05 -7.22
N ALA A 17 14.65 -4.44 -6.91
CA ALA A 17 14.46 -3.66 -5.70
C ALA A 17 14.68 -4.56 -4.47
N LEU A 18 15.89 -4.78 -4.12
CA LEU A 18 16.35 -5.45 -2.90
C LEU A 18 16.05 -4.56 -1.69
N ALA A 19 15.10 -3.71 -1.73
CA ALA A 19 14.94 -2.94 -0.52
C ALA A 19 13.78 -1.97 -0.57
N HIS A 20 12.64 -2.44 -0.36
CA HIS A 20 11.65 -1.64 0.33
C HIS A 20 11.98 -1.50 1.83
N HIS A 21 13.22 -1.79 2.25
CA HIS A 21 13.62 -1.71 3.64
C HIS A 21 14.48 -0.45 3.86
N PRO A 22 14.01 0.54 4.65
CA PRO A 22 14.71 1.81 4.87
C PRO A 22 16.13 1.67 5.42
N LEU A 23 16.44 0.56 6.07
CA LEU A 23 17.77 0.24 6.62
C LEU A 23 18.62 -0.59 5.66
N ALA A 24 18.25 -0.70 4.39
CA ALA A 24 19.01 -1.43 3.36
C ALA A 24 19.43 -2.86 3.79
N GLY A 25 18.60 -3.56 4.57
CA GLY A 25 18.85 -4.91 5.07
C GLY A 25 19.74 -4.96 6.33
N ALA A 26 20.11 -3.83 6.93
CA ALA A 26 20.83 -3.85 8.20
C ALA A 26 19.96 -4.43 9.33
N PRO A 27 20.58 -5.10 10.33
CA PRO A 27 19.87 -5.66 11.49
C PRO A 27 19.04 -4.59 12.21
N MET A 28 17.83 -4.98 12.64
CA MET A 28 16.98 -4.11 13.45
C MET A 28 17.13 -4.46 14.93
N GLU A 29 17.74 -3.59 15.71
CA GLU A 29 18.10 -3.85 17.11
C GLU A 29 17.29 -3.03 18.12
N THR A 30 16.72 -1.91 17.68
CA THR A 30 16.08 -0.95 18.57
C THR A 30 14.66 -0.61 18.13
N PHE A 31 13.87 -0.10 19.08
CA PHE A 31 12.57 0.51 18.79
C PHE A 31 12.65 1.57 17.67
N ALA A 32 13.70 2.40 17.67
CA ALA A 32 13.89 3.44 16.67
C ALA A 32 14.14 2.86 15.28
N HIS A 33 14.90 1.75 15.16
CA HIS A 33 15.06 1.04 13.88
C HIS A 33 13.72 0.53 13.36
N GLY A 34 12.91 -0.07 14.24
CA GLY A 34 11.55 -0.48 13.89
C GLY A 34 10.68 0.68 13.42
N LEU A 35 10.67 1.78 14.19
CA LEU A 35 9.88 2.97 13.86
C LEU A 35 10.25 3.54 12.49
N LEU A 36 11.55 3.71 12.22
CA LEU A 36 12.03 4.24 10.92
C LEU A 36 11.68 3.29 9.77
N SER A 37 11.83 1.98 9.99
CA SER A 37 11.44 0.97 9.01
C SER A 37 9.94 1.02 8.72
N GLY A 38 9.11 1.12 9.77
CA GLY A 38 7.66 1.24 9.62
C GLY A 38 7.22 2.50 8.88
N VAL A 39 7.89 3.64 9.12
CA VAL A 39 7.62 4.89 8.38
C VAL A 39 8.06 4.78 6.91
N GLY A 40 9.22 4.21 6.66
CA GLY A 40 9.79 4.16 5.31
C GLY A 40 9.10 3.15 4.40
N HIS A 41 8.66 2.02 4.93
CA HIS A 41 8.14 0.92 4.13
C HIS A 41 6.97 1.30 3.20
N PRO A 42 5.88 1.91 3.69
CA PRO A 42 4.76 2.28 2.81
C PRO A 42 5.07 3.45 1.88
N LEU A 43 6.11 4.22 2.16
CA LEU A 43 6.56 5.30 1.27
C LEU A 43 7.35 4.76 0.07
N LEU A 44 8.05 3.65 0.24
CA LEU A 44 8.85 3.00 -0.79
C LEU A 44 8.06 1.94 -1.57
N GLY A 45 6.99 1.38 -0.99
CA GLY A 45 6.05 0.48 -1.66
C GLY A 45 4.94 1.25 -2.34
N PHE A 46 5.05 1.50 -3.65
CA PHE A 46 4.07 2.31 -4.40
C PHE A 46 2.66 1.72 -4.37
N ASP A 47 2.51 0.42 -4.40
CA ASP A 47 1.25 -0.30 -4.29
C ASP A 47 0.55 0.02 -2.95
N HIS A 48 1.26 -0.11 -1.85
CA HIS A 48 0.74 0.24 -0.53
C HIS A 48 0.42 1.73 -0.42
N LEU A 49 1.29 2.59 -0.94
CA LEU A 49 1.08 4.03 -0.96
C LEU A 49 -0.21 4.40 -1.69
N PHE A 50 -0.40 3.88 -2.93
CA PHE A 50 -1.60 4.17 -3.71
C PHE A 50 -2.88 3.65 -3.05
N PHE A 51 -2.83 2.48 -2.39
CA PHE A 51 -3.96 1.99 -1.62
C PHE A 51 -4.33 2.95 -0.48
N VAL A 52 -3.35 3.44 0.28
CA VAL A 52 -3.56 4.39 1.37
C VAL A 52 -4.16 5.71 0.87
N LEU A 53 -3.73 6.20 -0.30
CA LEU A 53 -4.35 7.37 -0.95
C LEU A 53 -5.83 7.13 -1.23
N ALA A 54 -6.20 5.96 -1.77
CA ALA A 54 -7.60 5.60 -2.02
C ALA A 54 -8.42 5.49 -0.73
N VAL A 55 -7.85 4.91 0.35
CA VAL A 55 -8.48 4.89 1.68
C VAL A 55 -8.81 6.31 2.14
N GLY A 56 -7.87 7.25 2.00
CA GLY A 56 -8.06 8.65 2.38
C GLY A 56 -9.20 9.33 1.62
N VAL A 57 -9.24 9.17 0.30
CA VAL A 57 -10.32 9.74 -0.53
C VAL A 57 -11.66 9.08 -0.25
N ALA A 58 -11.71 7.76 -0.10
CA ALA A 58 -12.94 7.05 0.24
C ALA A 58 -13.49 7.47 1.61
N ALA A 59 -12.61 7.58 2.61
CA ALA A 59 -12.97 7.99 3.97
C ALA A 59 -13.54 9.42 4.04
N LEU A 60 -13.08 10.32 3.16
CA LEU A 60 -13.47 11.72 3.13
C LEU A 60 -14.99 11.93 3.11
N PHE A 61 -15.70 11.07 2.36
CA PHE A 61 -17.14 11.22 2.13
C PHE A 61 -18.00 10.26 2.98
N THR A 62 -17.41 9.59 3.98
CA THR A 62 -18.14 8.71 4.92
C THR A 62 -18.72 9.46 6.13
N GLY A 63 -18.43 10.75 6.28
CA GLY A 63 -18.69 11.51 7.51
C GLY A 63 -17.69 11.21 8.65
N ARG A 64 -16.69 10.36 8.44
CA ARG A 64 -15.69 9.92 9.42
C ARG A 64 -14.27 9.95 8.85
N ALA A 65 -13.91 11.02 8.13
CA ALA A 65 -12.64 11.13 7.40
C ALA A 65 -11.39 10.83 8.25
N LEU A 66 -11.38 11.21 9.52
CA LEU A 66 -10.24 11.00 10.41
C LEU A 66 -10.21 9.60 11.05
N THR A 67 -11.36 8.98 11.26
CA THR A 67 -11.47 7.74 12.03
C THR A 67 -11.73 6.51 11.17
N ALA A 68 -12.37 6.65 10.00
CA ALA A 68 -12.61 5.51 9.12
C ALA A 68 -11.30 4.82 8.67
N PRO A 69 -10.18 5.52 8.38
CA PRO A 69 -8.91 4.86 8.05
C PRO A 69 -8.36 3.96 9.15
N LEU A 70 -8.76 4.15 10.42
CA LEU A 70 -8.32 3.30 11.52
C LEU A 70 -8.73 1.84 11.35
N ALA A 71 -9.83 1.56 10.63
CA ALA A 71 -10.25 0.20 10.32
C ALA A 71 -9.22 -0.52 9.43
N PHE A 72 -8.67 0.19 8.43
CA PHE A 72 -7.55 -0.31 7.63
C PHE A 72 -6.32 -0.59 8.49
N LEU A 73 -5.92 0.37 9.33
CA LEU A 73 -4.72 0.25 10.17
C LEU A 73 -4.82 -0.90 11.18
N ALA A 74 -5.99 -1.07 11.79
CA ALA A 74 -6.23 -2.17 12.72
C ALA A 74 -6.17 -3.54 12.01
N ALA A 75 -6.79 -3.65 10.83
CA ALA A 75 -6.77 -4.86 10.04
C ALA A 75 -5.37 -5.17 9.48
N MET A 76 -4.63 -4.15 9.07
CA MET A 76 -3.24 -4.27 8.66
C MET A 76 -2.36 -4.76 9.82
N ALA A 77 -2.49 -4.18 11.02
CA ALA A 77 -1.75 -4.65 12.19
C ALA A 77 -2.07 -6.12 12.53
N ALA A 78 -3.35 -6.51 12.41
CA ALA A 78 -3.75 -7.90 12.54
C ALA A 78 -3.12 -8.79 11.44
N GLY A 79 -3.06 -8.32 10.20
CA GLY A 79 -2.40 -9.02 9.10
C GLY A 79 -0.90 -9.22 9.35
N VAL A 80 -0.19 -8.22 9.88
CA VAL A 80 1.22 -8.37 10.30
C VAL A 80 1.36 -9.46 11.34
N ALA A 81 0.49 -9.47 12.37
CA ALA A 81 0.52 -10.51 13.40
C ALA A 81 0.20 -11.91 12.84
N LEU A 82 -0.79 -12.01 11.93
CA LEU A 82 -1.20 -13.26 11.30
C LEU A 82 -0.14 -13.83 10.35
N SER A 83 0.70 -12.99 9.75
CA SER A 83 1.76 -13.46 8.86
C SER A 83 2.75 -14.38 9.58
N GLY A 84 2.98 -14.15 10.87
CA GLY A 84 4.01 -14.87 11.65
C GLY A 84 5.41 -14.73 11.04
N GLY A 85 5.64 -13.71 10.22
CA GLY A 85 6.87 -13.53 9.45
C GLY A 85 6.95 -14.41 8.19
N ALA A 86 5.85 -15.05 7.77
CA ALA A 86 5.81 -15.82 6.54
C ALA A 86 5.31 -14.97 5.36
N ALA A 87 5.93 -15.18 4.19
CA ALA A 87 5.45 -14.65 2.92
C ALA A 87 4.52 -15.67 2.24
N PHE A 88 3.40 -15.19 1.70
CA PHE A 88 2.42 -16.02 1.02
C PHE A 88 2.27 -15.57 -0.44
N GLY A 89 2.41 -16.49 -1.39
CA GLY A 89 2.39 -16.19 -2.82
C GLY A 89 1.08 -15.58 -3.36
N PHE A 90 -0.03 -15.66 -2.61
CA PHE A 90 -1.30 -15.05 -2.99
C PHE A 90 -1.41 -13.57 -2.57
N VAL A 91 -0.50 -13.06 -1.72
CA VAL A 91 -0.63 -11.73 -1.12
C VAL A 91 -0.42 -10.63 -2.15
N GLU A 92 0.62 -10.73 -2.98
CA GLU A 92 0.90 -9.76 -4.04
C GLU A 92 -0.27 -9.62 -5.05
N PRO A 93 -0.84 -10.73 -5.59
CA PRO A 93 -2.07 -10.64 -6.39
C PRO A 93 -3.23 -9.95 -5.66
N MET A 94 -3.40 -10.21 -4.36
CA MET A 94 -4.48 -9.61 -3.57
C MET A 94 -4.27 -8.11 -3.32
N ILE A 95 -3.01 -7.66 -3.20
CA ILE A 95 -2.68 -6.23 -3.14
C ILE A 95 -3.07 -5.56 -4.46
N ALA A 96 -2.66 -6.11 -5.61
CA ALA A 96 -3.02 -5.58 -6.92
C ALA A 96 -4.55 -5.45 -7.09
N VAL A 97 -5.29 -6.51 -6.74
CA VAL A 97 -6.76 -6.54 -6.77
C VAL A 97 -7.36 -5.52 -5.80
N SER A 98 -6.75 -5.31 -4.63
CA SER A 98 -7.25 -4.34 -3.63
C SER A 98 -7.22 -2.90 -4.16
N LEU A 99 -6.16 -2.53 -4.89
CA LEU A 99 -6.07 -1.23 -5.54
C LEU A 99 -7.14 -1.08 -6.63
N LEU A 100 -7.33 -2.12 -7.44
CA LEU A 100 -8.33 -2.12 -8.49
C LEU A 100 -9.76 -1.95 -7.91
N ILE A 101 -10.07 -2.68 -6.84
CA ILE A 101 -11.37 -2.63 -6.18
C ILE A 101 -11.60 -1.26 -5.53
N LEU A 102 -10.72 -0.84 -4.63
CA LEU A 102 -10.93 0.39 -3.87
C LEU A 102 -10.81 1.63 -4.77
N GLY A 103 -9.83 1.64 -5.67
CA GLY A 103 -9.68 2.69 -6.68
C GLY A 103 -10.90 2.78 -7.59
N GLY A 104 -11.44 1.64 -8.05
CA GLY A 104 -12.66 1.57 -8.85
C GLY A 104 -13.90 2.08 -8.10
N LEU A 105 -14.07 1.73 -6.83
CA LEU A 105 -15.16 2.24 -5.99
C LEU A 105 -15.10 3.77 -5.84
N VAL A 106 -13.91 4.33 -5.64
CA VAL A 106 -13.71 5.79 -5.57
C VAL A 106 -13.95 6.43 -6.95
N ALA A 107 -13.45 5.85 -8.04
CA ALA A 107 -13.65 6.33 -9.41
C ALA A 107 -15.11 6.33 -9.83
N TRP A 108 -15.92 5.40 -9.32
CA TRP A 108 -17.37 5.37 -9.56
C TRP A 108 -18.05 6.65 -9.09
N GLY A 109 -17.48 7.34 -8.10
CA GLY A 109 -17.94 8.66 -7.69
C GLY A 109 -19.17 8.64 -6.77
N ARG A 110 -19.45 7.51 -6.13
CA ARG A 110 -20.51 7.38 -5.11
C ARG A 110 -19.88 7.29 -3.73
N ALA A 111 -20.40 8.10 -2.80
CA ALA A 111 -19.98 7.99 -1.41
C ALA A 111 -20.29 6.58 -0.86
N LEU A 112 -19.29 5.96 -0.26
CA LEU A 112 -19.50 4.71 0.46
C LEU A 112 -20.21 5.00 1.78
N SER A 113 -21.19 4.18 2.14
CA SER A 113 -21.70 4.21 3.51
C SER A 113 -20.59 3.81 4.49
N LEU A 114 -20.63 4.33 5.71
CA LEU A 114 -19.59 4.04 6.68
C LEU A 114 -19.36 2.53 6.90
N PRO A 115 -20.40 1.67 7.07
CA PRO A 115 -20.18 0.23 7.23
C PRO A 115 -19.48 -0.42 6.02
N VAL A 116 -19.85 -0.01 4.80
CA VAL A 116 -19.23 -0.53 3.56
C VAL A 116 -17.77 -0.09 3.46
N ALA A 117 -17.47 1.17 3.80
CA ALA A 117 -16.09 1.67 3.82
C ALA A 117 -15.24 0.93 4.85
N LEU A 118 -15.75 0.76 6.09
CA LEU A 118 -15.03 0.02 7.13
C LEU A 118 -14.78 -1.43 6.74
N ALA A 119 -15.76 -2.11 6.14
CA ALA A 119 -15.61 -3.48 5.66
C ALA A 119 -14.57 -3.59 4.54
N ALA A 120 -14.59 -2.67 3.57
CA ALA A 120 -13.60 -2.63 2.49
C ALA A 120 -12.19 -2.34 3.04
N PHE A 121 -12.06 -1.35 3.92
CA PHE A 121 -10.77 -0.98 4.51
C PHE A 121 -10.19 -2.12 5.35
N ALA A 122 -11.01 -2.79 6.17
CA ALA A 122 -10.56 -3.91 6.98
C ALA A 122 -10.27 -5.15 6.11
N GLY A 123 -11.19 -5.54 5.24
CA GLY A 123 -11.05 -6.74 4.42
C GLY A 123 -9.85 -6.68 3.47
N LEU A 124 -9.63 -5.54 2.82
CA LEU A 124 -8.48 -5.36 1.94
C LEU A 124 -7.20 -5.08 2.73
N GLY A 125 -7.29 -4.38 3.86
CA GLY A 125 -6.16 -4.03 4.72
C GLY A 125 -5.41 -5.21 5.30
N VAL A 126 -6.09 -6.34 5.56
CA VAL A 126 -5.43 -7.56 6.05
C VAL A 126 -4.33 -8.03 5.10
N PHE A 127 -4.55 -7.99 3.78
CA PHE A 127 -3.57 -8.42 2.79
C PHE A 127 -2.33 -7.53 2.79
N HIS A 128 -2.51 -6.21 2.92
CA HIS A 128 -1.39 -5.29 3.10
C HIS A 128 -0.60 -5.60 4.39
N GLY A 129 -1.30 -5.97 5.45
CA GLY A 129 -0.67 -6.42 6.69
C GLY A 129 0.13 -7.72 6.53
N LEU A 130 -0.40 -8.70 5.81
CA LEU A 130 0.30 -9.95 5.50
C LEU A 130 1.59 -9.68 4.70
N ALA A 131 1.56 -8.74 3.73
CA ALA A 131 2.74 -8.34 2.98
C ALA A 131 3.79 -7.68 3.88
N PHE A 132 3.37 -6.72 4.71
CA PHE A 132 4.28 -6.03 5.64
C PHE A 132 4.91 -6.99 6.65
N GLY A 133 4.14 -7.96 7.16
CA GLY A 133 4.66 -8.99 8.04
C GLY A 133 5.60 -9.96 7.32
N GLY A 134 5.28 -10.34 6.10
CA GLY A 134 6.14 -11.18 5.25
C GLY A 134 7.47 -10.50 4.90
N SER A 135 7.47 -9.18 4.68
CA SER A 135 8.70 -8.43 4.39
C SER A 135 9.66 -8.34 5.57
N LEU A 136 9.18 -8.59 6.79
CA LEU A 136 10.05 -8.73 7.97
C LEU A 136 10.71 -10.10 8.06
N ALA A 137 10.28 -11.06 7.23
CA ALA A 137 10.88 -12.40 7.18
C ALA A 137 12.35 -12.31 6.78
N GLY A 138 13.22 -12.96 7.54
CA GLY A 138 14.66 -12.99 7.27
C GLY A 138 15.42 -11.71 7.67
N VAL A 139 14.75 -10.69 8.19
CA VAL A 139 15.43 -9.50 8.75
C VAL A 139 15.84 -9.80 10.19
N GLU A 140 17.15 -9.79 10.44
CA GLU A 140 17.69 -10.05 11.77
C GLU A 140 17.18 -9.01 12.78
N GLY A 141 16.70 -9.49 13.94
CA GLY A 141 16.15 -8.64 14.99
C GLY A 141 14.70 -8.17 14.78
N ALA A 142 14.11 -8.37 13.60
CA ALA A 142 12.74 -7.90 13.30
C ALA A 142 11.67 -8.48 14.26
N ALA A 143 11.86 -9.69 14.74
CA ALA A 143 10.95 -10.36 15.66
C ALA A 143 11.08 -9.89 17.12
N SER A 144 12.05 -9.03 17.46
CA SER A 144 12.13 -8.49 18.81
C SER A 144 10.93 -7.61 19.13
N GLY A 145 10.35 -7.74 20.33
CA GLY A 145 9.14 -7.03 20.70
C GLY A 145 9.26 -5.51 20.58
N ALA A 146 10.40 -4.93 20.93
CA ALA A 146 10.63 -3.49 20.82
C ALA A 146 10.66 -3.02 19.35
N VAL A 147 11.33 -3.77 18.47
CA VAL A 147 11.41 -3.48 17.04
C VAL A 147 10.03 -3.59 16.40
N LEU A 148 9.29 -4.68 16.67
CA LEU A 148 7.97 -4.90 16.11
C LEU A 148 6.97 -3.82 16.55
N ILE A 149 6.98 -3.43 17.82
CA ILE A 149 6.13 -2.34 18.31
C ILE A 149 6.50 -1.02 17.62
N GLY A 150 7.78 -0.69 17.51
CA GLY A 150 8.24 0.49 16.77
C GLY A 150 7.76 0.46 15.31
N TYR A 151 7.93 -0.67 14.65
CA TYR A 151 7.50 -0.87 13.26
C TYR A 151 6.00 -0.62 13.08
N LEU A 152 5.15 -1.25 13.90
CA LEU A 152 3.70 -1.09 13.82
C LEU A 152 3.26 0.36 14.10
N ILE A 153 3.89 1.03 15.05
CA ILE A 153 3.59 2.45 15.36
C ILE A 153 3.99 3.34 14.18
N GLY A 154 5.21 3.18 13.64
CA GLY A 154 5.67 3.94 12.49
C GLY A 154 4.79 3.74 11.27
N LEU A 155 4.48 2.48 10.98
CA LEU A 155 3.63 2.06 9.87
C LEU A 155 2.22 2.65 9.98
N ALA A 156 1.58 2.55 11.15
CA ALA A 156 0.25 3.08 11.37
C ALA A 156 0.22 4.62 11.32
N ALA A 157 1.17 5.27 11.94
CA ALA A 157 1.23 6.74 12.01
C ALA A 157 1.41 7.37 10.62
N ILE A 158 2.35 6.87 9.82
CA ILE A 158 2.60 7.43 8.50
C ILE A 158 1.44 7.17 7.55
N GLN A 159 0.86 5.97 7.56
CA GLN A 159 -0.28 5.65 6.69
C GLN A 159 -1.53 6.45 7.06
N TRP A 160 -1.79 6.65 8.36
CA TRP A 160 -2.87 7.53 8.80
C TRP A 160 -2.64 8.96 8.31
N ALA A 161 -1.43 9.49 8.50
CA ALA A 161 -1.07 10.84 8.06
C ALA A 161 -1.22 11.02 6.55
N ILE A 162 -0.79 10.02 5.75
CA ILE A 162 -0.93 10.04 4.29
C ILE A 162 -2.40 9.97 3.88
N ALA A 163 -3.19 9.05 4.44
CA ALA A 163 -4.61 8.91 4.11
C ALA A 163 -5.37 10.21 4.40
N VAL A 164 -5.25 10.73 5.62
CA VAL A 164 -5.93 11.96 6.03
C VAL A 164 -5.40 13.17 5.26
N GLY A 165 -4.08 13.30 5.12
CA GLY A 165 -3.44 14.39 4.40
C GLY A 165 -3.85 14.43 2.94
N PHE A 166 -3.83 13.30 2.24
CA PHE A 166 -4.27 13.24 0.84
C PHE A 166 -5.76 13.51 0.69
N GLY A 167 -6.60 12.99 1.57
CA GLY A 167 -8.02 13.35 1.62
C GLY A 167 -8.22 14.88 1.74
N MET A 168 -7.44 15.55 2.61
CA MET A 168 -7.46 17.01 2.73
C MET A 168 -6.99 17.73 1.46
N VAL A 169 -5.95 17.23 0.79
CA VAL A 169 -5.51 17.77 -0.49
C VAL A 169 -6.64 17.69 -1.53
N VAL A 170 -7.25 16.53 -1.67
CA VAL A 170 -8.34 16.30 -2.62
C VAL A 170 -9.54 17.21 -2.33
N SER A 171 -9.90 17.39 -1.05
CA SER A 171 -11.06 18.20 -0.68
C SER A 171 -10.78 19.70 -0.69
N ARG A 172 -9.69 20.15 -0.09
CA ARG A 172 -9.45 21.57 0.18
C ARG A 172 -8.63 22.24 -0.93
N ILE A 173 -7.67 21.54 -1.53
CA ILE A 173 -6.80 22.09 -2.56
C ILE A 173 -7.40 21.86 -3.94
N TRP A 174 -7.87 20.63 -4.22
CA TRP A 174 -8.47 20.30 -5.52
C TRP A 174 -9.98 20.51 -5.57
N GLY A 175 -10.61 20.92 -4.46
CA GLY A 175 -11.98 21.38 -4.41
C GLY A 175 -13.04 20.27 -4.53
N ALA A 176 -12.72 19.02 -4.16
CA ALA A 176 -13.69 17.94 -4.18
C ALA A 176 -14.70 18.09 -3.03
N SER A 177 -15.89 18.62 -3.33
CA SER A 177 -16.99 18.80 -2.37
C SER A 177 -17.88 17.55 -2.21
N SER A 178 -17.74 16.57 -3.07
CA SER A 178 -18.51 15.31 -3.06
C SER A 178 -17.70 14.17 -3.67
N ALA A 179 -18.11 12.93 -3.41
CA ALA A 179 -17.50 11.75 -4.01
C ALA A 179 -17.59 11.76 -5.55
N GLY A 180 -18.63 12.39 -6.10
CA GLY A 180 -18.84 12.54 -7.56
C GLY A 180 -17.98 13.63 -8.20
N ALA A 181 -17.29 14.48 -7.42
CA ALA A 181 -16.43 15.52 -7.94
C ALA A 181 -15.25 14.95 -8.74
N ALA A 182 -14.88 15.62 -9.84
CA ALA A 182 -13.83 15.15 -10.73
C ALA A 182 -12.49 14.84 -10.00
N PRO A 183 -11.98 15.68 -9.08
CA PRO A 183 -10.74 15.36 -8.39
C PRO A 183 -10.80 14.06 -7.58
N ALA A 184 -11.91 13.78 -6.89
CA ALA A 184 -12.10 12.54 -6.15
C ALA A 184 -12.10 11.33 -7.10
N ARG A 185 -12.89 11.40 -8.17
CA ARG A 185 -12.98 10.33 -9.16
C ARG A 185 -11.67 10.08 -9.90
N LEU A 186 -10.94 11.12 -10.27
CA LEU A 186 -9.65 11.01 -10.94
C LEU A 186 -8.60 10.38 -10.01
N SER A 187 -8.61 10.72 -8.72
CA SER A 187 -7.76 10.05 -7.73
C SER A 187 -8.05 8.55 -7.66
N GLY A 188 -9.33 8.18 -7.64
CA GLY A 188 -9.73 6.77 -7.69
C GLY A 188 -9.32 6.07 -8.98
N ALA A 189 -9.51 6.72 -10.14
CA ALA A 189 -9.14 6.18 -11.43
C ALA A 189 -7.62 5.97 -11.56
N MET A 190 -6.82 6.88 -11.00
CA MET A 190 -5.36 6.73 -10.91
C MET A 190 -5.00 5.47 -10.13
N VAL A 191 -5.58 5.28 -8.94
CA VAL A 191 -5.32 4.09 -8.12
C VAL A 191 -5.78 2.81 -8.82
N ALA A 192 -6.98 2.82 -9.42
CA ALA A 192 -7.49 1.69 -10.18
C ALA A 192 -6.58 1.35 -11.38
N GLY A 193 -6.04 2.36 -12.05
CA GLY A 193 -5.07 2.18 -13.15
C GLY A 193 -3.79 1.50 -12.70
N VAL A 194 -3.25 1.90 -11.54
CA VAL A 194 -2.09 1.21 -10.93
C VAL A 194 -2.46 -0.24 -10.59
N GLY A 195 -3.63 -0.46 -9.97
CA GLY A 195 -4.10 -1.81 -9.66
C GLY A 195 -4.28 -2.68 -10.91
N ALA A 196 -4.83 -2.12 -11.99
CA ALA A 196 -4.97 -2.82 -13.27
C ALA A 196 -3.60 -3.19 -13.87
N PHE A 197 -2.64 -2.28 -13.83
CA PHE A 197 -1.27 -2.54 -14.28
C PHE A 197 -0.63 -3.68 -13.49
N LEU A 198 -0.69 -3.64 -12.15
CA LEU A 198 -0.14 -4.69 -11.31
C LEU A 198 -0.83 -6.05 -11.52
N CYS A 199 -2.16 -6.06 -11.74
CA CYS A 199 -2.87 -7.30 -12.10
C CYS A 199 -2.38 -7.89 -13.43
N LEU A 200 -2.07 -7.03 -14.41
CA LEU A 200 -1.50 -7.48 -15.69
C LEU A 200 -0.08 -8.05 -15.52
N GLU A 201 0.77 -7.41 -14.70
CA GLU A 201 2.11 -7.94 -14.38
C GLU A 201 2.03 -9.34 -13.73
N VAL A 202 1.12 -9.51 -12.78
CA VAL A 202 0.89 -10.82 -12.13
C VAL A 202 0.41 -11.85 -13.15
N ALA A 203 -0.51 -11.48 -14.03
CA ALA A 203 -1.04 -12.38 -15.07
C ALA A 203 0.04 -12.74 -16.10
N GLU A 204 0.86 -11.78 -16.52
CA GLU A 204 2.00 -12.01 -17.42
C GLU A 204 3.02 -12.97 -16.81
N GLY A 205 3.42 -12.73 -15.56
CA GLY A 205 4.34 -13.62 -14.84
C GLY A 205 3.80 -15.05 -14.74
N ALA A 206 2.51 -15.20 -14.42
CA ALA A 206 1.85 -16.51 -14.37
C ALA A 206 1.82 -17.19 -15.75
N ALA A 207 1.57 -16.42 -16.83
CA ALA A 207 1.56 -16.95 -18.19
C ALA A 207 2.96 -17.40 -18.62
N PHE A 208 4.01 -16.63 -18.35
CA PHE A 208 5.39 -17.01 -18.66
C PHE A 208 5.83 -18.25 -17.89
N ALA A 209 5.50 -18.34 -16.61
CA ALA A 209 5.77 -19.52 -15.81
C ALA A 209 5.07 -20.77 -16.38
N ALA A 210 3.81 -20.65 -16.82
CA ALA A 210 3.05 -21.74 -17.43
C ALA A 210 3.63 -22.19 -18.79
N LEU A 211 4.28 -21.27 -19.53
CA LEU A 211 4.93 -21.54 -20.82
C LEU A 211 6.39 -22.02 -20.67
N GLY A 212 6.92 -22.07 -19.44
CA GLY A 212 8.32 -22.39 -19.18
C GLY A 212 9.31 -21.35 -19.70
N ILE A 213 8.86 -20.08 -19.79
CA ILE A 213 9.63 -18.91 -20.22
C ILE A 213 9.93 -18.08 -18.96
N GLY A 214 11.00 -18.35 -18.27
CA GLY A 214 11.38 -17.65 -17.05
C GLY A 214 12.71 -18.12 -16.50
#